data_607dbd1003799d88fa458bf94cb3fa75
#
_entry.id   607dbd1003799d88fa458bf94cb3fa75
#
_cell.length_a   1.000
_cell.length_b   1.000
_cell.length_c   1.000
_cell.angle_alpha   90.00
_cell.angle_beta   90.00
_cell.angle_gamma   90.00
#
_symmetry.space_group_name_H-M   'P 1'
#
loop_
_entity.id
_entity.type
_entity.pdbx_description
1 polymer ?
#
loop_
_entity_poly.entity_id
_entity_poly.type
_entity_poly.pdbx_seq_one_letter_code
_entity_poly.pdbx_strand_id
1 'polypeptide(L)'
;MNRTDWESEDNWSQITNLTDINNLSWDKTIGTQTSSGNLYWDGQLGFFGRVNYNLMDKYLLEANIRYDGSSKFPSNLQWRAFPSFSLGWRLSEEKFMDWSKTFLSSLKLRGSWGMIGDQTVSSSLYVPTISQGQASWLDPSGNKIIYAGTPAAVDPRITWQDIATLDFGFDARFFNGELGVTFDWYQRDTKNMIVPGEGVTWTFGAGSPK
;
A
#
# COMPACT_ATOMS: atom_id res chain seq x y z
N MET A 1 -16.13 -9.40 -0.45
CA MET A 1 -16.52 -8.19 -1.20
C MET A 1 -16.27 -7.01 -0.30
N ASN A 2 -15.13 -6.36 -0.43
CA ASN A 2 -14.78 -5.21 0.38
C ASN A 2 -15.49 -3.97 -0.16
N ARG A 3 -15.96 -3.16 0.78
CA ARG A 3 -16.81 -2.01 0.60
C ARG A 3 -16.06 -0.90 -0.12
N THR A 4 -16.72 -0.21 -1.03
CA THR A 4 -16.24 1.02 -1.63
C THR A 4 -16.30 2.13 -0.60
N ASP A 5 -15.17 2.68 -0.20
CA ASP A 5 -15.14 3.84 0.66
C ASP A 5 -15.27 5.10 -0.19
N TRP A 6 -16.25 5.93 0.18
CA TRP A 6 -16.51 7.23 -0.44
C TRP A 6 -15.93 8.30 0.46
N GLU A 7 -14.94 9.01 -0.02
CA GLU A 7 -14.40 10.18 0.66
C GLU A 7 -14.72 11.42 -0.18
N SER A 8 -15.48 12.36 0.41
CA SER A 8 -15.78 13.65 -0.21
C SER A 8 -15.17 14.75 0.66
N GLU A 9 -14.25 15.51 0.12
CA GLU A 9 -13.75 16.73 0.74
C GLU A 9 -14.43 17.94 0.14
N ASP A 10 -15.24 18.64 0.93
CA ASP A 10 -15.82 19.92 0.58
C ASP A 10 -14.97 21.06 1.18
N ASN A 11 -14.26 21.78 0.32
CA ASN A 11 -13.52 22.96 0.73
C ASN A 11 -14.35 24.22 0.46
N TRP A 12 -14.73 24.90 1.52
CA TRP A 12 -15.39 26.20 1.46
C TRP A 12 -14.40 27.33 1.69
N SER A 13 -14.24 28.22 0.73
CA SER A 13 -13.49 29.46 0.91
C SER A 13 -14.41 30.66 0.71
N GLN A 14 -14.45 31.50 1.71
CA GLN A 14 -15.15 32.79 1.63
C GLN A 14 -14.10 33.90 1.44
N ILE A 15 -14.15 34.59 0.30
CA ILE A 15 -13.30 35.74 0.03
C ILE A 15 -14.07 37.01 0.38
N THR A 16 -13.59 37.72 1.37
CA THR A 16 -14.09 39.07 1.71
C THR A 16 -13.21 40.10 1.01
N ASN A 17 -13.76 40.89 0.13
CA ASN A 17 -13.05 42.03 -0.47
C ASN A 17 -13.05 43.20 0.50
N LEU A 18 -11.85 43.67 0.84
CA LEU A 18 -11.67 44.90 1.56
C LEU A 18 -11.61 46.02 0.53
N THR A 19 -12.66 46.81 0.38
CA THR A 19 -12.76 47.83 -0.66
C THR A 19 -12.17 49.17 -0.26
N ASP A 20 -11.98 49.43 1.04
CA ASP A 20 -11.34 50.65 1.53
C ASP A 20 -10.57 50.43 2.84
N ILE A 21 -9.27 50.44 2.74
CA ILE A 21 -8.36 50.25 3.86
C ILE A 21 -8.41 51.40 4.87
N ASN A 22 -8.82 52.61 4.42
CA ASN A 22 -8.84 53.80 5.26
C ASN A 22 -10.15 53.94 6.05
N ASN A 23 -11.18 53.24 5.68
CA ASN A 23 -12.52 53.44 6.25
C ASN A 23 -13.00 52.25 7.11
N LEU A 24 -12.23 51.31 7.47
CA LEU A 24 -12.53 50.17 8.36
C LEU A 24 -13.98 49.65 8.30
N SER A 25 -14.76 50.06 7.29
CA SER A 25 -16.07 49.52 7.02
C SER A 25 -15.91 48.30 6.13
N TRP A 26 -16.23 47.16 6.69
CA TRP A 26 -16.29 45.92 5.92
C TRP A 26 -17.44 46.01 4.93
N ASP A 27 -17.10 46.09 3.65
CA ASP A 27 -18.13 45.88 2.62
C ASP A 27 -18.65 44.46 2.74
N LYS A 28 -19.94 44.36 3.03
CA LYS A 28 -20.64 43.06 3.12
C LYS A 28 -20.91 42.41 1.76
N THR A 29 -20.31 42.89 0.69
CA THR A 29 -20.38 42.25 -0.61
C THR A 29 -19.67 40.91 -0.48
N ILE A 30 -20.47 39.88 -0.26
CA ILE A 30 -20.01 38.49 -0.29
C ILE A 30 -19.48 38.27 -1.71
N GLY A 31 -18.17 38.09 -1.82
CA GLY A 31 -17.54 37.71 -3.10
C GLY A 31 -18.13 36.38 -3.59
N THR A 32 -17.86 36.05 -4.84
CA THR A 32 -18.32 34.80 -5.44
C THR A 32 -17.91 33.61 -4.56
N GLN A 33 -18.89 32.92 -4.01
CA GLN A 33 -18.63 31.68 -3.27
C GLN A 33 -18.20 30.63 -4.28
N THR A 34 -17.01 30.10 -4.12
CA THR A 34 -16.56 28.93 -4.89
C THR A 34 -16.51 27.74 -3.96
N SER A 35 -17.26 26.72 -4.30
CA SER A 35 -17.15 25.41 -3.67
C SER A 35 -16.42 24.49 -4.64
N SER A 36 -15.43 23.74 -4.15
CA SER A 36 -14.77 22.68 -4.89
C SER A 36 -14.80 21.42 -4.06
N GLY A 37 -15.11 20.31 -4.68
CA GLY A 37 -15.12 18.99 -4.06
C GLY A 37 -14.45 17.98 -4.98
N ASN A 38 -13.74 17.04 -4.41
CA ASN A 38 -13.17 15.89 -5.10
C ASN A 38 -13.87 14.63 -4.61
N LEU A 39 -14.27 13.78 -5.52
CA LEU A 39 -14.81 12.47 -5.20
C LEU A 39 -13.80 11.41 -5.57
N TYR A 40 -13.39 10.61 -4.59
CA TYR A 40 -12.50 9.48 -4.80
C TYR A 40 -13.25 8.18 -4.51
N TRP A 41 -12.99 7.15 -5.31
CA TRP A 41 -13.46 5.82 -5.03
C TRP A 41 -12.40 4.80 -5.46
N ASP A 42 -12.21 3.78 -4.62
CA ASP A 42 -11.33 2.66 -4.90
C ASP A 42 -12.12 1.36 -4.73
N GLY A 43 -11.92 0.43 -5.64
CA GLY A 43 -12.50 -0.90 -5.58
C GLY A 43 -11.42 -1.94 -5.31
N GLN A 44 -11.69 -2.83 -4.35
CA GLN A 44 -10.83 -3.99 -4.05
C GLN A 44 -11.66 -5.26 -4.05
N LEU A 45 -11.12 -6.30 -4.66
CA LEU A 45 -11.73 -7.62 -4.65
C LEU A 45 -10.64 -8.66 -4.43
N GLY A 46 -10.87 -9.59 -3.51
CA GLY A 46 -9.91 -10.63 -3.21
C GLY A 46 -10.58 -12.00 -3.05
N PHE A 47 -9.89 -13.01 -3.54
CA PHE A 47 -10.22 -14.41 -3.32
C PHE A 47 -9.12 -15.05 -2.50
N PHE A 48 -9.48 -15.92 -1.57
CA PHE A 48 -8.49 -16.63 -0.78
C PHE A 48 -8.86 -18.09 -0.61
N GLY A 49 -7.84 -18.92 -0.49
CA GLY A 49 -7.95 -20.33 -0.17
C GLY A 49 -6.88 -20.74 0.83
N ARG A 50 -7.22 -21.65 1.73
CA ARG A 50 -6.31 -22.19 2.74
C ARG A 50 -6.47 -23.69 2.82
N VAL A 51 -5.33 -24.40 2.87
CA VAL A 51 -5.27 -25.84 3.13
C VAL A 51 -4.34 -26.06 4.30
N ASN A 52 -4.86 -26.73 5.34
CA ASN A 52 -4.09 -27.16 6.50
C ASN A 52 -4.07 -28.68 6.52
N TYR A 53 -2.89 -29.25 6.69
CA TYR A 53 -2.70 -30.67 6.79
C TYR A 53 -1.86 -31.03 8.02
N ASN A 54 -2.40 -31.89 8.87
CA ASN A 54 -1.73 -32.39 10.05
C ASN A 54 -1.56 -33.90 9.90
N LEU A 55 -0.31 -34.35 9.82
CA LEU A 55 0.01 -35.76 9.72
C LEU A 55 0.57 -36.25 11.05
N MET A 56 -0.17 -37.19 11.69
CA MET A 56 0.19 -37.89 12.94
C MET A 56 0.55 -36.93 14.08
N ASP A 57 0.03 -35.70 14.09
CA ASP A 57 0.40 -34.64 15.03
C ASP A 57 1.89 -34.27 15.07
N LYS A 58 2.67 -34.74 14.10
CA LYS A 58 4.11 -34.51 13.98
C LYS A 58 4.44 -33.48 12.91
N TYR A 59 3.83 -33.63 11.74
CA TYR A 59 4.09 -32.80 10.57
C TYR A 59 2.89 -31.91 10.30
N LEU A 60 3.12 -30.62 10.38
CA LEU A 60 2.12 -29.58 10.16
C LEU A 60 2.44 -28.85 8.85
N LEU A 61 1.48 -28.85 7.94
CA LEU A 61 1.58 -28.19 6.65
C LEU A 61 0.45 -27.18 6.51
N GLU A 62 0.78 -25.98 6.08
CA GLU A 62 -0.22 -24.99 5.72
C GLU A 62 0.16 -24.34 4.39
N ALA A 63 -0.80 -24.26 3.49
CA ALA A 63 -0.67 -23.53 2.24
C ALA A 63 -1.84 -22.54 2.12
N ASN A 64 -1.51 -21.28 1.83
CA ASN A 64 -2.49 -20.24 1.59
C ASN A 64 -2.23 -19.63 0.23
N ILE A 65 -3.29 -19.18 -0.43
CA ILE A 65 -3.20 -18.33 -1.61
C ILE A 65 -4.23 -17.22 -1.50
N ARG A 66 -3.82 -15.99 -1.81
CA ARG A 66 -4.70 -14.86 -2.01
C ARG A 66 -4.54 -14.37 -3.44
N TYR A 67 -5.65 -14.07 -4.09
CA TYR A 67 -5.68 -13.47 -5.41
C TYR A 67 -6.45 -12.18 -5.30
N ASP A 68 -5.71 -11.08 -5.23
CA ASP A 68 -6.26 -9.75 -4.95
C ASP A 68 -6.21 -8.88 -6.18
N GLY A 69 -7.28 -8.10 -6.38
CA GLY A 69 -7.39 -7.08 -7.41
C GLY A 69 -7.69 -5.72 -6.82
N SER A 70 -7.08 -4.66 -7.38
CA SER A 70 -7.28 -3.29 -6.96
C SER A 70 -7.44 -2.37 -8.16
N SER A 71 -8.41 -1.45 -8.08
CA SER A 71 -8.64 -0.44 -9.10
C SER A 71 -7.57 0.66 -9.16
N LYS A 72 -6.66 0.69 -8.19
CA LYS A 72 -5.55 1.65 -8.12
C LYS A 72 -4.50 1.45 -9.21
N PHE A 73 -4.47 0.27 -9.83
CA PHE A 73 -3.48 -0.11 -10.84
C PHE A 73 -4.08 -0.16 -12.24
N PRO A 74 -3.25 -0.05 -13.30
CA PRO A 74 -3.69 -0.23 -14.68
C PRO A 74 -4.39 -1.59 -14.88
N SER A 75 -5.36 -1.66 -15.78
CA SER A 75 -6.24 -2.83 -15.96
C SER A 75 -5.49 -4.17 -16.18
N ASN A 76 -4.33 -4.11 -16.79
CA ASN A 76 -3.46 -5.28 -17.03
C ASN A 76 -2.61 -5.69 -15.80
N LEU A 77 -2.52 -4.86 -14.75
CA LEU A 77 -1.70 -5.07 -13.55
C LEU A 77 -2.50 -5.03 -12.25
N GLN A 78 -3.84 -5.00 -12.35
CA GLN A 78 -4.74 -4.92 -11.21
C GLN A 78 -4.69 -6.17 -10.32
N TRP A 79 -4.55 -7.34 -10.94
CA TRP A 79 -4.65 -8.61 -10.25
C TRP A 79 -3.31 -9.23 -9.94
N ARG A 80 -3.14 -9.68 -8.67
CA ARG A 80 -1.91 -10.31 -8.20
C ARG A 80 -2.20 -11.48 -7.27
N ALA A 81 -1.39 -12.54 -7.39
CA ALA A 81 -1.45 -13.70 -6.50
C ALA A 81 -0.37 -13.61 -5.42
N PHE A 82 -0.75 -13.88 -4.18
CA PHE A 82 0.12 -13.87 -3.00
C PHE A 82 0.05 -15.23 -2.31
N PRO A 83 0.90 -16.17 -2.72
CA PRO A 83 0.99 -17.47 -2.06
C PRO A 83 1.78 -17.41 -0.75
N SER A 84 1.47 -18.30 0.19
CA SER A 84 2.28 -18.54 1.38
C SER A 84 2.23 -20.01 1.78
N PHE A 85 3.35 -20.49 2.34
CA PHE A 85 3.51 -21.86 2.79
C PHE A 85 4.15 -21.86 4.16
N SER A 86 3.71 -22.75 5.04
CA SER A 86 4.38 -22.99 6.31
C SER A 86 4.48 -24.47 6.61
N LEU A 87 5.60 -24.81 7.25
CA LEU A 87 5.95 -26.14 7.69
C LEU A 87 6.21 -26.11 9.19
N GLY A 88 5.67 -27.05 9.93
CA GLY A 88 5.96 -27.29 11.32
C GLY A 88 6.29 -28.76 11.55
N TRP A 89 7.40 -29.02 12.25
CA TRP A 89 7.79 -30.36 12.62
C TRP A 89 7.94 -30.45 14.13
N ARG A 90 7.11 -31.29 14.78
CA ARG A 90 7.23 -31.60 16.20
C ARG A 90 8.28 -32.69 16.40
N LEU A 91 9.53 -32.26 16.50
CA LEU A 91 10.67 -33.15 16.59
C LEU A 91 10.64 -34.02 17.87
N SER A 92 10.10 -33.46 18.97
CA SER A 92 9.96 -34.19 20.25
C SER A 92 9.05 -35.43 20.18
N GLU A 93 8.17 -35.50 19.15
CA GLU A 93 7.28 -36.64 18.97
C GLU A 93 7.91 -37.78 18.16
N GLU A 94 9.16 -37.61 17.72
CA GLU A 94 9.87 -38.63 16.98
C GLU A 94 10.51 -39.64 17.92
N LYS A 95 10.46 -40.93 17.51
CA LYS A 95 10.99 -42.03 18.32
C LYS A 95 12.46 -41.90 18.67
N PHE A 96 13.28 -41.29 17.80
CA PHE A 96 14.68 -41.11 18.06
C PHE A 96 14.95 -40.03 19.13
N MET A 97 13.95 -39.21 19.50
CA MET A 97 14.04 -38.18 20.55
C MET A 97 13.54 -38.67 21.92
N ASP A 98 13.11 -39.91 22.06
CA ASP A 98 12.57 -40.44 23.34
C ASP A 98 13.54 -40.29 24.51
N TRP A 99 14.85 -40.35 24.25
CA TRP A 99 15.89 -40.15 25.27
C TRP A 99 15.91 -38.72 25.85
N SER A 100 15.44 -37.73 25.09
CA SER A 100 15.48 -36.33 25.52
C SER A 100 14.25 -35.93 26.35
N LYS A 101 13.21 -36.72 26.43
CA LYS A 101 11.95 -36.42 27.11
C LYS A 101 12.10 -36.11 28.59
N THR A 102 13.20 -36.52 29.20
CA THR A 102 13.47 -36.24 30.62
C THR A 102 13.73 -34.75 30.88
N PHE A 103 14.33 -34.04 29.94
CA PHE A 103 14.67 -32.62 30.09
C PHE A 103 14.00 -31.74 29.02
N LEU A 104 13.73 -32.28 27.83
CA LEU A 104 13.12 -31.55 26.72
C LEU A 104 11.67 -31.99 26.56
N SER A 105 10.74 -31.19 27.05
CA SER A 105 9.31 -31.51 27.06
C SER A 105 8.68 -31.35 25.68
N SER A 106 9.16 -30.42 24.86
CA SER A 106 8.67 -30.23 23.51
C SER A 106 9.70 -29.48 22.66
N LEU A 107 9.87 -29.92 21.42
CA LEU A 107 10.67 -29.25 20.41
C LEU A 107 9.91 -29.22 19.10
N LYS A 108 9.64 -28.01 18.59
CA LYS A 108 8.98 -27.78 17.31
C LYS A 108 9.89 -26.92 16.43
N LEU A 109 10.18 -27.39 15.24
CA LEU A 109 10.83 -26.61 14.19
C LEU A 109 9.74 -25.96 13.30
N ARG A 110 10.00 -24.75 12.86
CA ARG A 110 9.10 -23.98 11.98
C ARG A 110 9.88 -23.47 10.78
N GLY A 111 9.24 -23.45 9.64
CA GLY A 111 9.69 -22.75 8.45
C GLY A 111 8.50 -22.19 7.71
N SER A 112 8.59 -20.95 7.27
CA SER A 112 7.54 -20.34 6.48
C SER A 112 8.12 -19.46 5.38
N TRP A 113 7.39 -19.39 4.29
CA TRP A 113 7.64 -18.44 3.22
C TRP A 113 6.30 -17.90 2.75
N GLY A 114 6.23 -16.59 2.57
CA GLY A 114 5.00 -15.98 2.09
C GLY A 114 5.25 -14.67 1.38
N MET A 115 4.31 -14.34 0.49
CA MET A 115 4.26 -13.07 -0.21
C MET A 115 3.04 -12.28 0.23
N ILE A 116 3.23 -10.96 0.40
CA ILE A 116 2.17 -9.99 0.68
C ILE A 116 2.28 -8.87 -0.33
N GLY A 117 1.14 -8.43 -0.88
CA GLY A 117 1.05 -7.25 -1.73
C GLY A 117 0.73 -6.01 -0.92
N ASP A 118 1.49 -4.95 -1.13
CA ASP A 118 1.15 -3.62 -0.63
C ASP A 118 0.63 -2.76 -1.79
N GLN A 119 -0.47 -2.08 -1.53
CA GLN A 119 -1.15 -1.17 -2.47
C GLN A 119 -1.26 0.26 -1.91
N THR A 120 -0.37 0.62 -0.98
CA THR A 120 -0.33 1.95 -0.38
C THR A 120 0.19 2.98 -1.40
N VAL A 121 -0.59 3.19 -2.44
CA VAL A 121 -0.33 4.15 -3.51
C VAL A 121 -1.55 5.04 -3.72
N SER A 122 -1.32 6.25 -4.20
CA SER A 122 -2.40 7.14 -4.59
C SER A 122 -3.19 6.55 -5.76
N SER A 123 -4.50 6.72 -5.73
CA SER A 123 -5.36 6.32 -6.83
C SER A 123 -4.97 7.05 -8.11
N SER A 124 -5.00 6.33 -9.23
CA SER A 124 -4.71 6.90 -10.55
C SER A 124 -3.31 7.48 -10.75
N LEU A 125 -2.32 7.01 -9.95
CA LEU A 125 -0.92 7.46 -10.09
C LEU A 125 -0.35 7.23 -11.51
N TYR A 126 -0.88 6.24 -12.23
CA TYR A 126 -0.50 5.90 -13.61
C TYR A 126 -1.15 6.79 -14.67
N VAL A 127 -2.08 7.69 -14.28
CA VAL A 127 -2.79 8.58 -15.22
C VAL A 127 -2.02 9.89 -15.32
N PRO A 128 -1.54 10.29 -16.50
CA PRO A 128 -0.90 11.59 -16.69
C PRO A 128 -1.94 12.71 -16.53
N THR A 129 -1.62 13.70 -15.73
CA THR A 129 -2.45 14.88 -15.51
C THR A 129 -1.77 16.11 -16.08
N ILE A 130 -2.55 17.00 -16.67
CA ILE A 130 -2.10 18.29 -17.19
C ILE A 130 -2.61 19.38 -16.24
N SER A 131 -1.70 20.14 -15.66
CA SER A 131 -2.06 21.29 -14.86
C SER A 131 -2.52 22.45 -15.76
N GLN A 132 -3.50 23.21 -15.30
CA GLN A 132 -3.89 24.45 -15.94
C GLN A 132 -3.43 25.62 -15.07
N GLY A 133 -2.93 26.67 -15.70
CA GLY A 133 -2.52 27.91 -15.04
C GLY A 133 -3.04 29.13 -15.78
N GLN A 134 -2.97 30.28 -15.12
CA GLN A 134 -3.27 31.56 -15.75
C GLN A 134 -1.98 32.34 -15.96
N ALA A 135 -1.80 32.87 -17.16
CA ALA A 135 -0.66 33.72 -17.50
C ALA A 135 -0.68 35.04 -16.70
N SER A 136 0.50 35.61 -16.52
CA SER A 136 0.63 36.93 -15.89
C SER A 136 0.28 38.12 -16.81
N TRP A 137 0.10 37.83 -18.10
CA TRP A 137 -0.30 38.84 -19.10
C TRP A 137 -1.75 38.68 -19.49
N LEU A 138 -2.32 39.77 -19.97
CA LEU A 138 -3.71 39.85 -20.40
C LEU A 138 -3.83 39.71 -21.92
N ASP A 139 -4.94 39.17 -22.40
CA ASP A 139 -5.33 39.30 -23.79
C ASP A 139 -5.77 40.71 -24.16
N PRO A 140 -6.01 41.04 -25.42
CA PRO A 140 -6.50 42.37 -25.82
C PRO A 140 -7.86 42.77 -25.19
N SER A 141 -8.60 41.80 -24.68
CA SER A 141 -9.88 41.97 -23.98
C SER A 141 -9.74 42.13 -22.48
N GLY A 142 -8.51 42.13 -21.94
CA GLY A 142 -8.22 42.28 -20.52
C GLY A 142 -8.36 41.00 -19.68
N ASN A 143 -8.48 39.81 -20.30
CA ASN A 143 -8.58 38.55 -19.59
C ASN A 143 -7.21 37.88 -19.46
N LYS A 144 -7.01 37.15 -18.36
CA LYS A 144 -5.81 36.30 -18.20
C LYS A 144 -5.92 35.08 -19.11
N ILE A 145 -4.89 34.85 -19.89
CA ILE A 145 -4.80 33.70 -20.78
C ILE A 145 -4.62 32.42 -19.94
N ILE A 146 -5.45 31.42 -20.19
CA ILE A 146 -5.31 30.10 -19.60
C ILE A 146 -4.31 29.31 -20.43
N TYR A 147 -3.31 28.71 -19.79
CA TYR A 147 -2.35 27.82 -20.44
C TYR A 147 -2.38 26.43 -19.81
N ALA A 148 -2.05 25.42 -20.61
CA ALA A 148 -1.81 24.07 -20.15
C ALA A 148 -0.32 23.92 -19.80
N GLY A 149 -0.05 23.39 -18.61
CA GLY A 149 1.30 23.03 -18.20
C GLY A 149 1.80 21.76 -18.89
N THR A 150 3.05 21.42 -18.66
CA THR A 150 3.62 20.15 -19.12
C THR A 150 3.01 18.99 -18.34
N PRO A 151 2.63 17.88 -19.02
CA PRO A 151 2.12 16.70 -18.32
C PRO A 151 3.21 16.11 -17.41
N ALA A 152 2.81 15.60 -16.26
CA ALA A 152 3.72 14.84 -15.40
C ALA A 152 4.12 13.53 -16.09
N ALA A 153 5.40 13.17 -15.99
CA ALA A 153 5.85 11.86 -16.42
C ALA A 153 5.31 10.79 -15.45
N VAL A 154 4.66 9.76 -15.99
CA VAL A 154 4.12 8.63 -15.24
C VAL A 154 4.67 7.32 -15.78
N ASP A 155 4.92 6.35 -14.92
CA ASP A 155 5.29 5.00 -15.35
C ASP A 155 4.01 4.15 -15.51
N PRO A 156 3.67 3.69 -16.72
CA PRO A 156 2.50 2.86 -16.96
C PRO A 156 2.63 1.44 -16.35
N ARG A 157 3.82 1.08 -15.81
CA ARG A 157 4.10 -0.23 -15.21
C ARG A 157 3.89 -0.27 -13.70
N ILE A 158 3.30 0.78 -13.11
CA ILE A 158 2.98 0.82 -11.69
C ILE A 158 2.12 -0.39 -11.34
N THR A 159 2.57 -1.17 -10.37
CA THR A 159 1.93 -2.40 -9.91
C THR A 159 2.09 -2.57 -8.39
N TRP A 160 1.55 -3.67 -7.88
CA TRP A 160 1.70 -4.06 -6.49
C TRP A 160 3.16 -4.10 -6.04
N GLN A 161 3.42 -3.59 -4.85
CA GLN A 161 4.69 -3.80 -4.17
C GLN A 161 4.66 -5.21 -3.56
N ASP A 162 5.60 -6.05 -3.97
CA ASP A 162 5.72 -7.43 -3.50
C ASP A 162 6.66 -7.49 -2.29
N ILE A 163 6.17 -7.98 -1.16
CA ILE A 163 6.95 -8.21 0.04
C ILE A 163 7.00 -9.71 0.29
N ALA A 164 8.15 -10.32 0.03
CA ALA A 164 8.40 -11.72 0.32
C ALA A 164 9.13 -11.87 1.65
N THR A 165 8.65 -12.75 2.52
CA THR A 165 9.27 -13.05 3.80
C THR A 165 9.56 -14.53 3.88
N LEU A 166 10.81 -14.87 4.22
CA LEU A 166 11.25 -16.21 4.58
C LEU A 166 11.55 -16.22 6.07
N ASP A 167 11.03 -17.21 6.77
CA ASP A 167 11.16 -17.32 8.22
C ASP A 167 11.53 -18.76 8.62
N PHE A 168 12.47 -18.90 9.56
CA PHE A 168 12.83 -20.15 10.19
C PHE A 168 12.91 -19.95 11.70
N GLY A 169 12.31 -20.86 12.45
CA GLY A 169 12.33 -20.76 13.89
C GLY A 169 12.22 -22.12 14.58
N PHE A 170 12.44 -22.11 15.87
CA PHE A 170 12.16 -23.24 16.73
C PHE A 170 11.53 -22.81 18.05
N ASP A 171 10.68 -23.67 18.56
CA ASP A 171 10.11 -23.57 19.91
C ASP A 171 10.56 -24.74 20.72
N ALA A 172 11.28 -24.50 21.81
CA ALA A 172 11.73 -25.53 22.75
C ALA A 172 11.14 -25.29 24.13
N ARG A 173 10.66 -26.32 24.79
CA ARG A 173 10.21 -26.30 26.19
C ARG A 173 10.97 -27.33 26.97
N PHE A 174 11.50 -26.91 28.12
CA PHE A 174 12.32 -27.73 29.02
C PHE A 174 11.62 -27.86 30.37
N PHE A 175 11.99 -28.92 31.12
CA PHE A 175 11.57 -29.15 32.50
C PHE A 175 10.05 -29.07 32.69
N ASN A 176 9.30 -29.88 31.96
CA ASN A 176 7.83 -29.90 31.98
C ASN A 176 7.17 -28.54 31.65
N GLY A 177 7.90 -27.70 30.90
CA GLY A 177 7.39 -26.39 30.48
C GLY A 177 7.78 -25.21 31.37
N GLU A 178 8.63 -25.43 32.39
CA GLU A 178 9.12 -24.35 33.25
C GLU A 178 9.99 -23.34 32.50
N LEU A 179 10.76 -23.81 31.51
CA LEU A 179 11.58 -22.96 30.66
C LEU A 179 11.14 -23.10 29.21
N GLY A 180 10.75 -21.99 28.57
CA GLY A 180 10.45 -21.87 27.15
C GLY A 180 11.48 -21.03 26.43
N VAL A 181 12.00 -21.54 25.31
CA VAL A 181 12.92 -20.82 24.42
C VAL A 181 12.31 -20.81 23.03
N THR A 182 12.13 -19.61 22.47
CA THR A 182 11.69 -19.41 21.10
C THR A 182 12.76 -18.61 20.37
N PHE A 183 13.11 -19.06 19.19
CA PHE A 183 14.05 -18.39 18.30
C PHE A 183 13.45 -18.30 16.91
N ASP A 184 13.56 -17.12 16.30
CA ASP A 184 13.15 -16.85 14.94
C ASP A 184 14.24 -16.09 14.19
N TRP A 185 14.50 -16.52 12.97
CA TRP A 185 15.29 -15.81 11.99
C TRP A 185 14.44 -15.57 10.75
N TYR A 186 14.42 -14.34 10.28
CA TYR A 186 13.66 -14.01 9.07
C TYR A 186 14.45 -13.11 8.13
N GLN A 187 14.14 -13.25 6.86
CA GLN A 187 14.59 -12.37 5.79
C GLN A 187 13.38 -11.83 5.04
N ARG A 188 13.35 -10.53 4.82
CA ARG A 188 12.29 -9.86 4.07
C ARG A 188 12.87 -9.15 2.87
N ASP A 189 12.36 -9.48 1.68
CA ASP A 189 12.71 -8.87 0.41
C ASP A 189 11.51 -8.10 -0.14
N THR A 190 11.73 -6.82 -0.45
CA THR A 190 10.70 -5.96 -1.04
C THR A 190 11.06 -5.65 -2.49
N LYS A 191 10.13 -5.88 -3.42
CA LYS A 191 10.28 -5.60 -4.85
C LYS A 191 9.19 -4.65 -5.32
N ASN A 192 9.43 -4.00 -6.46
CA ASN A 192 8.50 -3.04 -7.08
C ASN A 192 8.13 -1.89 -6.14
N MET A 193 9.09 -1.46 -5.30
CA MET A 193 8.88 -0.33 -4.40
C MET A 193 8.71 0.95 -5.22
N ILE A 194 7.62 1.67 -4.96
CA ILE A 194 7.37 2.97 -5.58
C ILE A 194 8.09 4.02 -4.75
N VAL A 195 9.03 4.68 -5.36
CA VAL A 195 9.80 5.78 -4.76
C VAL A 195 9.52 7.07 -5.53
N PRO A 196 9.56 8.24 -4.87
CA PRO A 196 9.46 9.51 -5.58
C PRO A 196 10.51 9.59 -6.68
N GLY A 197 10.10 9.99 -7.89
CA GLY A 197 11.02 10.18 -9.00
C GLY A 197 11.96 11.36 -8.73
N GLU A 198 13.20 11.25 -9.20
CA GLU A 198 14.10 12.40 -9.21
C GLU A 198 13.61 13.45 -10.20
N GLY A 199 13.88 14.74 -9.86
CA GLY A 199 13.53 15.84 -10.74
C GLY A 199 14.25 15.72 -12.09
N VAL A 200 13.49 15.83 -13.16
CA VAL A 200 14.05 15.85 -14.52
C VAL A 200 14.47 17.28 -14.89
N THR A 201 15.47 17.40 -15.75
CA THR A 201 15.92 18.70 -16.23
C THR A 201 14.81 19.40 -17.04
N TRP A 202 14.76 20.71 -17.02
CA TRP A 202 13.77 21.51 -17.75
C TRP A 202 13.78 21.24 -19.27
N THR A 203 14.89 20.73 -19.82
CA THR A 203 15.02 20.36 -21.24
C THR A 203 14.29 19.07 -21.61
N PHE A 204 13.81 18.30 -20.61
CA PHE A 204 13.12 17.04 -20.84
C PHE A 204 11.73 17.23 -21.46
N GLY A 205 11.11 18.42 -21.31
CA GLY A 205 9.81 18.73 -21.89
C GLY A 205 8.61 18.12 -21.16
N ALA A 206 8.82 17.49 -20.01
CA ALA A 206 7.77 16.98 -19.13
C ALA A 206 8.00 17.48 -17.70
N GLY A 207 6.95 17.46 -16.88
CA GLY A 207 7.06 17.74 -15.43
C GLY A 207 7.83 16.60 -14.73
N SER A 208 8.23 16.85 -13.48
CA SER A 208 8.88 15.84 -12.65
C SER A 208 8.02 14.57 -12.56
N PRO A 209 8.63 13.38 -12.54
CA PRO A 209 7.91 12.12 -12.35
C PRO A 209 7.10 12.14 -11.05
N LYS A 210 5.96 11.48 -11.09
CA LYS A 210 5.11 11.25 -9.91
C LYS A 210 5.54 10.01 -9.15
#